data_1968d8eed95403705fd9596806777905
#
_entry.id   1968d8eed95403705fd9596806777905
#
_cell.length_a   1.000
_cell.length_b   1.000
_cell.length_c   1.000
_cell.angle_alpha   90.00
_cell.angle_beta   90.00
_cell.angle_gamma   90.00
#
_symmetry.space_group_name_H-M   'P 1'
#
loop_
_entity.id
_entity.type
_entity.pdbx_description
1 polymer ?
#
loop_
_entity_poly.entity_id
_entity_poly.type
_entity_poly.pdbx_seq_one_letter_code
_entity_poly.pdbx_strand_id
1 'polypeptide(L)'
;VQFFINYKDIPFISNLMFVGLGALVTIVIQSSSAAMALTLTMVSKGIIPFEVACAMVLGENIGTTITAEIASSIGNVHAKRSARIHSLFNIVGVTWMLIIIPLFLELIGFFIGQSHGLTFDPKNTGMANEGIALFHTLFNSANVLLLIGFVPYLVKIAERSVSSKGEADEEFKLDYISAAGIALPEVAILEAKKEVAKFGHVTTRMNDFIKTLINDQDKKKRNKMFSKLKKYEEITDRVEVEVANYLDKL
;
A
#
# COMPACT_ATOMS: atom_id res chain seq x y z
N VAL A 1 -14.81 -19.84 -21.48
CA VAL A 1 -15.48 -20.92 -20.72
C VAL A 1 -14.72 -22.23 -20.90
N GLN A 2 -14.47 -22.70 -22.13
CA GLN A 2 -13.76 -23.97 -22.40
C GLN A 2 -12.35 -24.02 -21.79
N PHE A 3 -11.62 -22.93 -21.78
CA PHE A 3 -10.30 -22.81 -21.17
C PHE A 3 -10.35 -23.06 -19.65
N PHE A 4 -11.38 -22.57 -18.97
CA PHE A 4 -11.55 -22.74 -17.50
C PHE A 4 -11.93 -24.18 -17.12
N ILE A 5 -12.63 -24.91 -17.98
CA ILE A 5 -13.09 -26.29 -17.74
C ILE A 5 -11.93 -27.28 -17.80
N ASN A 6 -10.92 -27.05 -18.65
CA ASN A 6 -9.80 -27.96 -18.86
C ASN A 6 -8.77 -28.02 -17.71
N TYR A 7 -8.77 -27.05 -16.80
CA TYR A 7 -7.83 -26.98 -15.68
C TYR A 7 -8.44 -27.34 -14.32
N LYS A 8 -9.69 -27.84 -14.31
CA LYS A 8 -10.42 -28.24 -13.11
C LYS A 8 -9.73 -29.36 -12.33
N ASP A 9 -8.94 -30.19 -13.01
CA ASP A 9 -8.33 -31.40 -12.46
C ASP A 9 -6.95 -31.20 -11.80
N ILE A 10 -6.41 -29.95 -11.77
CA ILE A 10 -5.15 -29.61 -11.10
C ILE A 10 -5.40 -28.44 -10.14
N PRO A 11 -5.91 -28.72 -8.91
CA PRO A 11 -6.47 -27.69 -8.02
C PRO A 11 -5.50 -26.54 -7.72
N PHE A 12 -4.24 -26.83 -7.44
CA PHE A 12 -3.26 -25.80 -7.05
C PHE A 12 -2.86 -24.89 -8.22
N ILE A 13 -2.55 -25.49 -9.38
CA ILE A 13 -2.15 -24.72 -10.57
C ILE A 13 -3.32 -23.91 -11.09
N SER A 14 -4.52 -24.48 -11.07
CA SER A 14 -5.75 -23.78 -11.44
C SER A 14 -5.97 -22.54 -10.57
N ASN A 15 -5.89 -22.67 -9.26
CA ASN A 15 -6.05 -21.55 -8.34
C ASN A 15 -4.99 -20.46 -8.58
N LEU A 16 -3.73 -20.85 -8.80
CA LEU A 16 -2.65 -19.90 -9.11
C LEU A 16 -2.89 -19.12 -10.43
N MET A 17 -3.43 -19.80 -11.45
CA MET A 17 -3.79 -19.14 -12.72
C MET A 17 -4.93 -18.13 -12.52
N PHE A 18 -5.94 -18.45 -11.70
CA PHE A 18 -7.04 -17.53 -11.43
C PHE A 18 -6.64 -16.38 -10.50
N VAL A 19 -5.73 -16.60 -9.57
CA VAL A 19 -5.06 -15.52 -8.83
C VAL A 19 -4.35 -14.59 -9.82
N GLY A 20 -3.58 -15.14 -10.76
CA GLY A 20 -2.91 -14.35 -11.80
C GLY A 20 -3.91 -13.55 -12.65
N LEU A 21 -5.04 -14.15 -13.02
CA LEU A 21 -6.10 -13.50 -13.79
C LEU A 21 -6.76 -12.37 -13.00
N GLY A 22 -7.11 -12.60 -11.73
CA GLY A 22 -7.67 -11.58 -10.85
C GLY A 22 -6.73 -10.40 -10.64
N ALA A 23 -5.42 -10.68 -10.45
CA ALA A 23 -4.40 -9.64 -10.38
C ALA A 23 -4.33 -8.82 -11.67
N LEU A 24 -4.31 -9.48 -12.83
CA LEU A 24 -4.29 -8.81 -14.12
C LEU A 24 -5.51 -7.91 -14.34
N VAL A 25 -6.70 -8.42 -14.03
CA VAL A 25 -7.96 -7.64 -14.13
C VAL A 25 -7.87 -6.38 -13.27
N THR A 26 -7.41 -6.50 -12.04
CA THR A 26 -7.28 -5.36 -11.12
C THR A 26 -6.23 -4.35 -11.60
N ILE A 27 -5.09 -4.81 -12.13
CA ILE A 27 -4.06 -3.93 -12.70
C ILE A 27 -4.62 -3.12 -13.88
N VAL A 28 -5.42 -3.76 -14.74
CA VAL A 28 -6.01 -3.09 -15.92
C VAL A 28 -7.09 -2.11 -15.50
N ILE A 29 -8.00 -2.52 -14.60
CA ILE A 29 -9.11 -1.68 -14.14
C ILE A 29 -8.63 -0.60 -13.14
N GLN A 30 -7.52 -0.83 -12.43
CA GLN A 30 -6.98 0.04 -11.38
C GLN A 30 -7.95 0.31 -10.21
N SER A 31 -8.90 -0.59 -10.01
CA SER A 31 -9.90 -0.53 -8.93
C SER A 31 -10.30 -1.93 -8.50
N SER A 32 -9.94 -2.31 -7.29
CA SER A 32 -10.33 -3.60 -6.70
C SER A 32 -11.83 -3.73 -6.50
N SER A 33 -12.50 -2.64 -6.15
CA SER A 33 -13.97 -2.65 -6.02
C SER A 33 -14.67 -2.90 -7.35
N ALA A 34 -14.17 -2.32 -8.45
CA ALA A 34 -14.70 -2.56 -9.78
C ALA A 34 -14.36 -3.97 -10.28
N ALA A 35 -13.16 -4.49 -9.99
CA ALA A 35 -12.77 -5.86 -10.29
C ALA A 35 -13.68 -6.86 -9.54
N MET A 36 -13.90 -6.64 -8.23
CA MET A 36 -14.81 -7.43 -7.42
C MET A 36 -16.24 -7.42 -7.98
N ALA A 37 -16.77 -6.27 -8.36
CA ALA A 37 -18.11 -6.16 -8.97
C ALA A 37 -18.22 -6.95 -10.28
N LEU A 38 -17.14 -6.94 -11.08
CA LEU A 38 -17.06 -7.76 -12.31
C LEU A 38 -17.07 -9.25 -11.97
N THR A 39 -16.24 -9.67 -10.99
CA THR A 39 -16.17 -11.07 -10.53
C THR A 39 -17.51 -11.56 -10.01
N LEU A 40 -18.20 -10.79 -9.16
CA LEU A 40 -19.55 -11.09 -8.68
C LEU A 40 -20.57 -11.20 -9.82
N THR A 41 -20.48 -10.31 -10.81
CA THR A 41 -21.34 -10.34 -12.01
C THR A 41 -21.11 -11.61 -12.82
N MET A 42 -19.83 -12.03 -12.99
CA MET A 42 -19.48 -13.25 -13.72
C MET A 42 -20.04 -14.51 -13.03
N VAL A 43 -19.98 -14.56 -11.69
CA VAL A 43 -20.61 -15.65 -10.91
C VAL A 43 -22.12 -15.61 -11.07
N SER A 44 -22.74 -14.45 -10.93
CA SER A 44 -24.20 -14.29 -11.06
C SER A 44 -24.75 -14.71 -12.43
N LYS A 45 -23.91 -14.60 -13.47
CA LYS A 45 -24.24 -15.07 -14.83
C LYS A 45 -23.83 -16.51 -15.11
N GLY A 46 -23.28 -17.23 -14.12
CA GLY A 46 -22.79 -18.61 -14.27
C GLY A 46 -21.59 -18.74 -15.22
N ILE A 47 -20.85 -17.64 -15.47
CA ILE A 47 -19.66 -17.64 -16.33
C ILE A 47 -18.48 -18.31 -15.64
N ILE A 48 -18.31 -18.05 -14.34
CA ILE A 48 -17.28 -18.68 -13.48
C ILE A 48 -17.96 -19.29 -12.23
N PRO A 49 -17.44 -20.41 -11.72
CA PRO A 49 -17.90 -21.00 -10.46
C PRO A 49 -17.38 -20.22 -9.25
N PHE A 50 -18.03 -20.46 -8.11
CA PHE A 50 -17.73 -19.81 -6.83
C PHE A 50 -16.26 -19.95 -6.40
N GLU A 51 -15.67 -21.13 -6.54
CA GLU A 51 -14.30 -21.44 -6.14
C GLU A 51 -13.28 -20.64 -6.98
N VAL A 52 -13.56 -20.51 -8.28
CA VAL A 52 -12.74 -19.71 -9.20
C VAL A 52 -12.83 -18.23 -8.84
N ALA A 53 -14.01 -17.74 -8.51
CA ALA A 53 -14.19 -16.35 -8.09
C ALA A 53 -13.40 -16.05 -6.80
N CYS A 54 -13.40 -16.95 -5.82
CA CYS A 54 -12.60 -16.79 -4.60
C CYS A 54 -11.10 -16.73 -4.89
N ALA A 55 -10.59 -17.54 -5.83
CA ALA A 55 -9.20 -17.47 -6.28
C ALA A 55 -8.89 -16.15 -7.01
N MET A 56 -9.83 -15.65 -7.85
CA MET A 56 -9.68 -14.34 -8.50
C MET A 56 -9.62 -13.21 -7.48
N VAL A 57 -10.46 -13.23 -6.45
CA VAL A 57 -10.47 -12.25 -5.36
C VAL A 57 -9.12 -12.18 -4.62
N LEU A 58 -8.47 -13.31 -4.39
CA LEU A 58 -7.10 -13.32 -3.87
C LEU A 58 -6.14 -12.59 -4.81
N GLY A 59 -6.29 -12.80 -6.11
CA GLY A 59 -5.52 -12.10 -7.14
C GLY A 59 -5.79 -10.59 -7.15
N GLU A 60 -7.03 -10.18 -6.97
CA GLU A 60 -7.41 -8.76 -6.92
C GLU A 60 -6.69 -8.01 -5.79
N ASN A 61 -6.47 -8.65 -4.65
CA ASN A 61 -5.67 -8.08 -3.57
C ASN A 61 -4.20 -7.86 -3.99
N ILE A 62 -3.59 -8.81 -4.72
CA ILE A 62 -2.23 -8.63 -5.26
C ILE A 62 -2.21 -7.53 -6.32
N GLY A 63 -3.18 -7.51 -7.24
CA GLY A 63 -3.27 -6.50 -8.29
C GLY A 63 -3.31 -5.08 -7.76
N THR A 64 -4.03 -4.85 -6.66
CA THR A 64 -4.07 -3.55 -5.96
C THR A 64 -2.69 -3.11 -5.49
N THR A 65 -1.85 -4.03 -5.02
CA THR A 65 -0.50 -3.68 -4.54
C THR A 65 0.44 -3.33 -5.68
N ILE A 66 0.29 -3.95 -6.83
CA ILE A 66 1.09 -3.65 -8.02
C ILE A 66 0.82 -2.21 -8.49
N THR A 67 -0.43 -1.75 -8.47
CA THR A 67 -0.76 -0.36 -8.78
C THR A 67 -0.12 0.61 -7.78
N ALA A 68 -0.07 0.26 -6.49
CA ALA A 68 0.63 1.04 -5.47
C ALA A 68 2.15 1.07 -5.69
N GLU A 69 2.78 -0.04 -6.08
CA GLU A 69 4.22 -0.10 -6.43
C GLU A 69 4.54 0.80 -7.63
N ILE A 70 3.71 0.78 -8.67
CA ILE A 70 3.87 1.65 -9.84
C ILE A 70 3.74 3.13 -9.43
N ALA A 71 2.69 3.48 -8.69
CA ALA A 71 2.49 4.85 -8.22
C ALA A 71 3.63 5.34 -7.32
N SER A 72 4.17 4.48 -6.46
CA SER A 72 5.28 4.82 -5.57
C SER A 72 6.63 4.96 -6.29
N SER A 73 6.76 4.46 -7.54
CA SER A 73 8.03 4.45 -8.28
C SER A 73 8.64 5.85 -8.47
N ILE A 74 7.80 6.86 -8.60
CA ILE A 74 8.17 8.28 -8.69
C ILE A 74 8.21 8.97 -7.31
N GLY A 75 7.79 8.29 -6.26
CA GLY A 75 7.76 8.81 -4.90
C GLY A 75 9.09 8.67 -4.15
N ASN A 76 9.10 9.19 -2.93
CA ASN A 76 10.25 9.11 -2.04
C ASN A 76 10.47 7.68 -1.50
N VAL A 77 11.56 7.49 -0.74
CA VAL A 77 11.93 6.21 -0.15
C VAL A 77 10.83 5.64 0.76
N HIS A 78 10.13 6.49 1.49
CA HIS A 78 9.06 6.07 2.40
C HIS A 78 7.82 5.57 1.64
N ALA A 79 7.44 6.26 0.56
CA ALA A 79 6.37 5.82 -0.33
C ALA A 79 6.67 4.44 -0.95
N LYS A 80 7.91 4.24 -1.44
CA LYS A 80 8.36 2.95 -1.99
C LYS A 80 8.37 1.85 -0.95
N ARG A 81 8.85 2.13 0.28
CA ARG A 81 8.83 1.16 1.39
C ARG A 81 7.41 0.80 1.79
N SER A 82 6.51 1.78 1.88
CA SER A 82 5.10 1.55 2.19
C SER A 82 4.42 0.66 1.15
N ALA A 83 4.61 0.94 -0.15
CA ALA A 83 4.11 0.10 -1.23
C ALA A 83 4.70 -1.32 -1.15
N ARG A 84 5.99 -1.46 -0.86
CA ARG A 84 6.65 -2.75 -0.67
C ARG A 84 6.08 -3.55 0.49
N ILE A 85 5.79 -2.91 1.62
CA ILE A 85 5.14 -3.56 2.77
C ILE A 85 3.75 -4.03 2.38
N HIS A 86 2.98 -3.21 1.67
CA HIS A 86 1.65 -3.56 1.18
C HIS A 86 1.70 -4.77 0.23
N SER A 87 2.65 -4.80 -0.71
CA SER A 87 2.85 -5.94 -1.60
C SER A 87 3.23 -7.21 -0.84
N LEU A 88 4.18 -7.13 0.09
CA LEU A 88 4.59 -8.28 0.91
C LEU A 88 3.43 -8.82 1.75
N PHE A 89 2.66 -7.93 2.37
CA PHE A 89 1.50 -8.29 3.17
C PHE A 89 0.48 -9.11 2.36
N ASN A 90 0.14 -8.66 1.15
CA ASN A 90 -0.83 -9.36 0.30
C ASN A 90 -0.25 -10.64 -0.31
N ILE A 91 1.01 -10.64 -0.75
CA ILE A 91 1.66 -11.85 -1.30
C ILE A 91 1.73 -12.95 -0.22
N VAL A 92 2.17 -12.62 0.99
CA VAL A 92 2.21 -13.58 2.09
C VAL A 92 0.79 -14.06 2.43
N GLY A 93 -0.18 -13.13 2.48
CA GLY A 93 -1.59 -13.45 2.70
C GLY A 93 -2.13 -14.44 1.68
N VAL A 94 -1.97 -14.15 0.40
CA VAL A 94 -2.46 -15.04 -0.66
C VAL A 94 -1.73 -16.39 -0.63
N THR A 95 -0.44 -16.40 -0.31
CA THR A 95 0.34 -17.64 -0.27
C THR A 95 -0.18 -18.62 0.78
N TRP A 96 -0.42 -18.17 2.03
CA TRP A 96 -0.95 -19.07 3.06
C TRP A 96 -2.41 -19.44 2.77
N MET A 97 -3.22 -18.52 2.24
CA MET A 97 -4.60 -18.80 1.88
C MET A 97 -4.70 -19.87 0.78
N LEU A 98 -3.83 -19.84 -0.23
CA LEU A 98 -3.81 -20.87 -1.27
C LEU A 98 -3.53 -22.27 -0.73
N ILE A 99 -2.80 -22.40 0.38
CA ILE A 99 -2.52 -23.68 1.03
C ILE A 99 -3.79 -24.24 1.70
N ILE A 100 -4.60 -23.39 2.30
CA ILE A 100 -5.78 -23.81 3.07
C ILE A 100 -7.11 -23.51 2.36
N ILE A 101 -7.08 -23.08 1.10
CA ILE A 101 -8.29 -22.61 0.40
C ILE A 101 -9.45 -23.64 0.44
N PRO A 102 -9.24 -24.95 0.27
CA PRO A 102 -10.35 -25.91 0.33
C PRO A 102 -11.07 -25.86 1.68
N LEU A 103 -10.32 -25.90 2.78
CA LEU A 103 -10.85 -25.83 4.14
C LEU A 103 -11.58 -24.51 4.39
N PHE A 104 -11.01 -23.41 3.87
CA PHE A 104 -11.59 -22.09 4.05
C PHE A 104 -12.91 -21.92 3.28
N LEU A 105 -13.02 -22.50 2.08
CA LEU A 105 -14.27 -22.52 1.30
C LEU A 105 -15.37 -23.35 1.98
N GLU A 106 -15.02 -24.49 2.61
CA GLU A 106 -15.95 -25.26 3.43
C GLU A 106 -16.48 -24.43 4.61
N LEU A 107 -15.60 -23.69 5.29
CA LEU A 107 -15.97 -22.80 6.38
C LEU A 107 -16.94 -21.70 5.91
N ILE A 108 -16.68 -21.08 4.76
CA ILE A 108 -17.57 -20.08 4.14
C ILE A 108 -18.93 -20.72 3.84
N GLY A 109 -18.92 -21.88 3.19
CA GLY A 109 -20.16 -22.61 2.88
C GLY A 109 -20.99 -22.95 4.13
N PHE A 110 -20.33 -23.33 5.22
CA PHE A 110 -20.98 -23.57 6.48
C PHE A 110 -21.68 -22.30 7.03
N PHE A 111 -20.99 -21.16 7.08
CA PHE A 111 -21.59 -19.93 7.60
C PHE A 111 -22.74 -19.42 6.73
N ILE A 112 -22.60 -19.46 5.42
CA ILE A 112 -23.65 -19.03 4.49
C ILE A 112 -24.85 -19.98 4.57
N GLY A 113 -24.60 -21.29 4.64
CA GLY A 113 -25.66 -22.29 4.84
C GLY A 113 -26.45 -22.04 6.13
N GLN A 114 -25.75 -21.80 7.23
CA GLN A 114 -26.40 -21.51 8.53
C GLN A 114 -27.22 -20.20 8.48
N SER A 115 -26.72 -19.15 7.85
CA SER A 115 -27.45 -17.88 7.77
C SER A 115 -28.75 -17.96 6.97
N HIS A 116 -28.82 -18.89 6.01
CA HIS A 116 -29.99 -19.14 5.19
C HIS A 116 -30.90 -20.30 5.75
N GLY A 117 -30.43 -21.01 6.78
CA GLY A 117 -31.10 -22.22 7.26
C GLY A 117 -31.16 -23.36 6.23
N LEU A 118 -30.19 -23.37 5.29
CA LEU A 118 -30.10 -24.29 4.15
C LEU A 118 -28.69 -24.83 4.02
N THR A 119 -28.51 -25.85 3.19
CA THR A 119 -27.20 -26.27 2.76
C THR A 119 -26.68 -25.27 1.73
N PHE A 120 -25.39 -24.88 1.82
CA PHE A 120 -24.77 -23.99 0.86
C PHE A 120 -24.82 -24.57 -0.56
N ASP A 121 -25.39 -23.82 -1.48
CA ASP A 121 -25.39 -24.16 -2.91
C ASP A 121 -24.59 -23.10 -3.69
N PRO A 122 -23.38 -23.44 -4.18
CA PRO A 122 -22.56 -22.50 -4.94
C PRO A 122 -23.17 -22.10 -6.28
N LYS A 123 -24.23 -22.78 -6.75
CA LYS A 123 -24.99 -22.41 -7.95
C LYS A 123 -26.11 -21.41 -7.66
N ASN A 124 -26.50 -21.28 -6.40
CA ASN A 124 -27.40 -20.21 -6.00
C ASN A 124 -26.64 -18.89 -5.99
N THR A 125 -26.99 -17.98 -6.90
CA THR A 125 -26.27 -16.73 -7.13
C THR A 125 -26.26 -15.82 -5.91
N GLY A 126 -27.31 -15.82 -5.09
CA GLY A 126 -27.39 -15.07 -3.84
C GLY A 126 -26.36 -15.59 -2.83
N MET A 127 -26.41 -16.90 -2.54
CA MET A 127 -25.48 -17.55 -1.61
C MET A 127 -24.02 -17.45 -2.08
N ALA A 128 -23.76 -17.61 -3.40
CA ALA A 128 -22.42 -17.50 -3.95
C ALA A 128 -21.85 -16.09 -3.81
N ASN A 129 -22.63 -15.05 -4.10
CA ASN A 129 -22.18 -13.66 -3.96
C ASN A 129 -21.91 -13.28 -2.50
N GLU A 130 -22.80 -13.67 -1.59
CA GLU A 130 -22.59 -13.49 -0.15
C GLU A 130 -21.35 -14.26 0.33
N GLY A 131 -21.16 -15.49 -0.15
CA GLY A 131 -20.00 -16.31 0.15
C GLY A 131 -18.69 -15.68 -0.31
N ILE A 132 -18.64 -15.07 -1.50
CA ILE A 132 -17.47 -14.36 -2.02
C ILE A 132 -17.17 -13.11 -1.18
N ALA A 133 -18.20 -12.35 -0.80
CA ALA A 133 -18.04 -11.17 0.05
C ALA A 133 -17.54 -11.56 1.45
N LEU A 134 -18.09 -12.63 2.03
CA LEU A 134 -17.65 -13.18 3.31
C LEU A 134 -16.21 -13.71 3.23
N PHE A 135 -15.87 -14.45 2.16
CA PHE A 135 -14.52 -14.93 1.88
C PHE A 135 -13.51 -13.79 1.88
N HIS A 136 -13.79 -12.73 1.12
CA HIS A 136 -12.93 -11.54 1.03
C HIS A 136 -12.74 -10.87 2.39
N THR A 137 -13.83 -10.69 3.14
CA THR A 137 -13.80 -10.05 4.46
C THR A 137 -13.01 -10.88 5.48
N LEU A 138 -13.31 -12.18 5.59
CA LEU A 138 -12.64 -13.06 6.53
C LEU A 138 -11.17 -13.29 6.18
N PHE A 139 -10.84 -13.42 4.88
CA PHE A 139 -9.47 -13.51 4.43
C PHE A 139 -8.65 -12.29 4.85
N ASN A 140 -9.13 -11.08 4.55
CA ASN A 140 -8.39 -9.86 4.90
C ASN A 140 -8.29 -9.68 6.43
N SER A 141 -9.35 -9.95 7.17
CA SER A 141 -9.35 -9.89 8.64
C SER A 141 -8.35 -10.90 9.24
N ALA A 142 -8.39 -12.16 8.78
CA ALA A 142 -7.44 -13.17 9.22
C ALA A 142 -6.00 -12.81 8.86
N ASN A 143 -5.76 -12.28 7.67
CA ASN A 143 -4.43 -11.85 7.23
C ASN A 143 -3.88 -10.73 8.11
N VAL A 144 -4.71 -9.74 8.49
CA VAL A 144 -4.33 -8.69 9.45
C VAL A 144 -3.97 -9.30 10.80
N LEU A 145 -4.83 -10.15 11.36
CA LEU A 145 -4.60 -10.77 12.66
C LEU A 145 -3.34 -11.64 12.70
N LEU A 146 -3.08 -12.38 11.62
CA LEU A 146 -1.87 -13.21 11.50
C LEU A 146 -0.60 -12.37 11.35
N LEU A 147 -0.64 -11.30 10.56
CA LEU A 147 0.57 -10.56 10.18
C LEU A 147 0.87 -9.34 11.05
N ILE A 148 -0.06 -8.90 11.92
CA ILE A 148 0.16 -7.73 12.77
C ILE A 148 1.40 -7.89 13.68
N GLY A 149 1.63 -9.10 14.20
CA GLY A 149 2.83 -9.41 15.00
C GLY A 149 4.13 -9.46 14.18
N PHE A 150 4.03 -9.58 12.86
CA PHE A 150 5.16 -9.67 11.93
C PHE A 150 5.49 -8.34 11.24
N VAL A 151 4.78 -7.26 11.53
CA VAL A 151 5.04 -5.93 10.95
C VAL A 151 6.52 -5.52 11.02
N PRO A 152 7.27 -5.69 12.14
CA PRO A 152 8.68 -5.34 12.18
C PRO A 152 9.54 -6.10 11.16
N TYR A 153 9.19 -7.34 10.86
CA TYR A 153 9.89 -8.15 9.84
C TYR A 153 9.58 -7.67 8.43
N LEU A 154 8.30 -7.32 8.14
CA LEU A 154 7.90 -6.76 6.85
C LEU A 154 8.61 -5.42 6.60
N VAL A 155 8.69 -4.55 7.62
CA VAL A 155 9.44 -3.30 7.56
C VAL A 155 10.90 -3.56 7.24
N LYS A 156 11.56 -4.49 7.94
CA LYS A 156 12.97 -4.83 7.73
C LYS A 156 13.24 -5.35 6.31
N ILE A 157 12.32 -6.14 5.75
CA ILE A 157 12.41 -6.63 4.36
C ILE A 157 12.25 -5.45 3.39
N ALA A 158 11.27 -4.58 3.61
CA ALA A 158 11.06 -3.40 2.78
C ALA A 158 12.26 -2.45 2.81
N GLU A 159 12.85 -2.21 3.97
CA GLU A 159 14.05 -1.39 4.12
C GLU A 159 15.28 -1.96 3.39
N ARG A 160 15.43 -3.29 3.40
CA ARG A 160 16.50 -3.97 2.65
C ARG A 160 16.27 -3.92 1.14
N SER A 161 15.03 -4.01 0.69
CA SER A 161 14.67 -3.98 -0.74
C SER A 161 14.69 -2.57 -1.32
N VAL A 162 14.42 -1.55 -0.49
CA VAL A 162 14.41 -0.14 -0.86
C VAL A 162 15.44 0.58 0.00
N SER A 163 16.67 0.65 -0.51
CA SER A 163 17.77 1.31 0.18
C SER A 163 17.53 2.81 0.29
N SER A 164 17.71 3.37 1.48
CA SER A 164 17.76 4.81 1.65
C SER A 164 19.12 5.35 1.19
N LYS A 165 19.11 6.48 0.52
CA LYS A 165 20.32 7.27 0.21
C LYS A 165 20.71 8.21 1.36
N GLY A 166 20.10 8.01 2.54
CA GLY A 166 20.29 8.85 3.71
C GLY A 166 19.69 10.25 3.50
N GLU A 167 20.43 11.28 3.88
CA GLU A 167 19.98 12.67 3.75
C GLU A 167 19.52 13.09 2.34
N ALA A 168 19.91 12.35 1.29
CA ALA A 168 19.44 12.61 -0.08
C ALA A 168 17.96 12.23 -0.30
N ASP A 169 17.40 11.38 0.57
CA ASP A 169 15.99 10.98 0.52
C ASP A 169 15.11 11.81 1.46
N GLU A 170 15.72 12.71 2.25
CA GLU A 170 14.97 13.62 3.11
C GLU A 170 14.17 14.60 2.25
N GLU A 171 12.86 14.42 2.22
CA GLU A 171 11.90 15.41 1.75
C GLU A 171 11.42 16.19 2.97
N PHE A 172 11.78 17.46 3.02
CA PHE A 172 11.22 18.35 4.02
C PHE A 172 9.81 18.74 3.61
N LYS A 173 8.85 18.24 4.39
CA LYS A 173 7.46 18.69 4.35
C LYS A 173 7.19 19.48 5.61
N LEU A 174 6.22 20.38 5.53
CA LEU A 174 5.66 20.99 6.72
C LEU A 174 5.00 19.88 7.55
N ASP A 175 5.49 19.66 8.77
CA ASP A 175 5.01 18.56 9.63
C ASP A 175 3.94 19.06 10.62
N TYR A 176 3.99 20.33 10.97
CA TYR A 176 3.18 20.91 12.05
C TYR A 176 2.02 21.76 11.52
N ILE A 177 2.14 22.30 10.32
CA ILE A 177 1.11 23.17 9.72
C ILE A 177 -0.03 22.33 9.15
N SER A 178 -1.25 22.55 9.66
CA SER A 178 -2.46 21.85 9.22
C SER A 178 -3.55 22.81 8.77
N ALA A 179 -4.41 22.36 7.84
CA ALA A 179 -5.59 23.14 7.45
C ALA A 179 -6.58 23.36 8.61
N ALA A 180 -6.57 22.49 9.61
CA ALA A 180 -7.41 22.59 10.80
C ALA A 180 -6.91 23.67 11.78
N GLY A 181 -5.59 23.94 11.81
CA GLY A 181 -4.99 24.98 12.66
C GLY A 181 -5.44 26.38 12.31
N ILE A 182 -5.76 26.65 11.03
CA ILE A 182 -6.23 27.98 10.57
C ILE A 182 -7.52 28.42 11.27
N ALA A 183 -8.34 27.50 11.74
CA ALA A 183 -9.58 27.82 12.45
C ALA A 183 -9.36 28.38 13.88
N LEU A 184 -8.16 28.25 14.44
CA LEU A 184 -7.79 28.68 15.78
C LEU A 184 -6.44 29.41 15.72
N PRO A 185 -6.42 30.76 15.67
CA PRO A 185 -5.19 31.54 15.45
C PRO A 185 -4.06 31.23 16.43
N GLU A 186 -4.37 30.97 17.71
CA GLU A 186 -3.37 30.64 18.72
C GLU A 186 -2.68 29.29 18.43
N VAL A 187 -3.45 28.30 17.93
CA VAL A 187 -2.92 26.99 17.53
C VAL A 187 -2.08 27.13 16.28
N ALA A 188 -2.55 27.91 15.30
CA ALA A 188 -1.84 28.16 14.05
C ALA A 188 -0.48 28.83 14.26
N ILE A 189 -0.40 29.82 15.16
CA ILE A 189 0.88 30.45 15.55
C ILE A 189 1.82 29.44 16.22
N LEU A 190 1.28 28.56 17.05
CA LEU A 190 2.08 27.51 17.70
C LEU A 190 2.62 26.47 16.72
N GLU A 191 1.81 26.09 15.73
CA GLU A 191 2.20 25.21 14.63
C GLU A 191 3.29 25.86 13.78
N ALA A 192 3.12 27.11 13.37
CA ALA A 192 4.13 27.86 12.62
C ALA A 192 5.44 28.00 13.40
N LYS A 193 5.37 28.27 14.71
CA LYS A 193 6.56 28.35 15.57
C LYS A 193 7.35 27.03 15.63
N LYS A 194 6.65 25.89 15.66
CA LYS A 194 7.29 24.58 15.62
C LYS A 194 7.98 24.33 14.28
N GLU A 195 7.34 24.73 13.17
CA GLU A 195 7.91 24.60 11.84
C GLU A 195 9.18 25.46 11.69
N VAL A 196 9.15 26.71 12.16
CA VAL A 196 10.32 27.60 12.20
C VAL A 196 11.46 27.01 13.05
N ALA A 197 11.15 26.38 14.18
CA ALA A 197 12.18 25.72 15.00
C ALA A 197 12.83 24.55 14.25
N LYS A 198 12.02 23.73 13.54
CA LYS A 198 12.52 22.66 12.65
C LYS A 198 13.40 23.23 11.54
N PHE A 199 13.00 24.31 10.92
CA PHE A 199 13.77 25.06 9.94
C PHE A 199 15.15 25.49 10.46
N GLY A 200 15.23 25.95 11.72
CA GLY A 200 16.49 26.27 12.39
C GLY A 200 17.47 25.08 12.46
N HIS A 201 16.96 23.86 12.67
CA HIS A 201 17.79 22.65 12.63
C HIS A 201 18.33 22.35 11.23
N VAL A 202 17.53 22.62 10.18
CA VAL A 202 17.95 22.46 8.78
C VAL A 202 19.10 23.42 8.46
N THR A 203 18.98 24.69 8.85
CA THR A 203 20.00 25.73 8.66
C THR A 203 21.29 25.39 9.42
N THR A 204 21.19 24.79 10.59
CA THR A 204 22.36 24.32 11.35
C THR A 204 23.15 23.25 10.58
N ARG A 205 22.44 22.30 9.96
CA ARG A 205 23.09 21.28 9.09
C ARG A 205 23.77 21.91 7.86
N MET A 206 23.16 22.93 7.25
CA MET A 206 23.78 23.68 6.15
C MET A 206 25.12 24.28 6.56
N ASN A 207 25.21 24.84 7.77
CA ASN A 207 26.45 25.37 8.32
C ASN A 207 27.53 24.28 8.46
N ASP A 208 27.17 23.06 8.86
CA ASP A 208 28.13 21.95 8.93
C ASP A 208 28.61 21.49 7.55
N PHE A 209 27.74 21.55 6.52
CA PHE A 209 28.17 21.31 5.14
C PHE A 209 29.16 22.38 4.65
N ILE A 210 28.92 23.64 4.99
CA ILE A 210 29.84 24.76 4.66
C ILE A 210 31.19 24.55 5.34
N LYS A 211 31.20 24.19 6.63
CA LYS A 211 32.45 23.88 7.35
C LYS A 211 33.24 22.76 6.64
N THR A 212 32.55 21.71 6.21
CA THR A 212 33.17 20.60 5.49
C THR A 212 33.71 21.05 4.14
N LEU A 213 32.97 21.90 3.40
CA LEU A 213 33.39 22.46 2.12
C LEU A 213 34.69 23.30 2.23
N ILE A 214 34.85 24.04 3.32
CA ILE A 214 36.01 24.88 3.58
C ILE A 214 37.23 24.05 3.99
N ASN A 215 37.02 23.03 4.85
CA ASN A 215 38.11 22.31 5.51
C ASN A 215 38.57 21.04 4.78
N ASP A 216 37.75 20.46 3.92
CA ASP A 216 38.08 19.19 3.23
C ASP A 216 38.71 19.47 1.85
N GLN A 217 39.88 18.87 1.58
CA GLN A 217 40.60 19.03 0.32
C GLN A 217 40.14 18.01 -0.75
N ASP A 218 39.39 16.98 -0.37
CA ASP A 218 38.87 15.97 -1.31
C ASP A 218 37.79 16.57 -2.21
N LYS A 219 38.10 16.72 -3.49
CA LYS A 219 37.21 17.27 -4.51
C LYS A 219 35.86 16.50 -4.59
N LYS A 220 35.88 15.18 -4.42
CA LYS A 220 34.68 14.36 -4.49
C LYS A 220 33.75 14.62 -3.30
N LYS A 221 34.30 14.72 -2.10
CA LYS A 221 33.55 15.08 -0.90
C LYS A 221 33.01 16.51 -0.98
N ARG A 222 33.82 17.46 -1.43
CA ARG A 222 33.37 18.86 -1.62
C ARG A 222 32.19 18.93 -2.58
N ASN A 223 32.28 18.30 -3.76
CA ASN A 223 31.18 18.30 -4.72
C ASN A 223 29.90 17.68 -4.12
N LYS A 224 30.04 16.62 -3.32
CA LYS A 224 28.89 16.02 -2.61
C LYS A 224 28.28 16.99 -1.61
N MET A 225 29.09 17.69 -0.81
CA MET A 225 28.57 18.66 0.15
C MET A 225 27.95 19.88 -0.54
N PHE A 226 28.53 20.34 -1.65
CA PHE A 226 27.96 21.43 -2.44
C PHE A 226 26.58 21.07 -3.01
N SER A 227 26.42 19.86 -3.55
CA SER A 227 25.12 19.38 -4.05
C SER A 227 24.08 19.27 -2.93
N LYS A 228 24.51 18.87 -1.72
CA LYS A 228 23.64 18.84 -0.55
C LYS A 228 23.23 20.26 -0.14
N LEU A 229 24.19 21.18 -0.05
CA LEU A 229 23.92 22.57 0.32
C LEU A 229 22.87 23.18 -0.60
N LYS A 230 23.04 23.00 -1.93
CA LYS A 230 22.05 23.49 -2.91
C LYS A 230 20.68 22.89 -2.72
N LYS A 231 20.59 21.57 -2.46
CA LYS A 231 19.30 20.93 -2.18
C LYS A 231 18.64 21.50 -0.92
N TYR A 232 19.42 21.74 0.12
CA TYR A 232 18.91 22.27 1.38
C TYR A 232 18.47 23.73 1.25
N GLU A 233 19.15 24.52 0.41
CA GLU A 233 18.73 25.88 0.05
C GLU A 233 17.35 25.85 -0.62
N GLU A 234 17.15 25.04 -1.65
CA GLU A 234 15.85 24.89 -2.32
C GLU A 234 14.72 24.46 -1.36
N ILE A 235 15.04 23.67 -0.33
CA ILE A 235 14.11 23.25 0.72
C ILE A 235 13.79 24.42 1.64
N THR A 236 14.82 25.15 2.10
CA THR A 236 14.64 26.29 3.01
C THR A 236 13.82 27.39 2.38
N ASP A 237 14.07 27.74 1.14
CA ASP A 237 13.31 28.74 0.38
C ASP A 237 11.82 28.36 0.28
N ARG A 238 11.54 27.09 0.01
CA ARG A 238 10.17 26.60 -0.07
C ARG A 238 9.46 26.66 1.29
N VAL A 239 10.11 26.20 2.36
CA VAL A 239 9.55 26.21 3.72
C VAL A 239 9.27 27.64 4.18
N GLU A 240 10.16 28.58 3.88
CA GLU A 240 9.97 30.01 4.18
C GLU A 240 8.69 30.55 3.54
N VAL A 241 8.52 30.31 2.23
CA VAL A 241 7.32 30.76 1.47
C VAL A 241 6.05 30.07 1.98
N GLU A 242 6.11 28.77 2.27
CA GLU A 242 4.92 28.05 2.75
C GLU A 242 4.51 28.49 4.15
N VAL A 243 5.45 28.75 5.07
CA VAL A 243 5.17 29.27 6.41
C VAL A 243 4.64 30.70 6.33
N ALA A 244 5.23 31.56 5.51
CA ALA A 244 4.74 32.93 5.29
C ALA A 244 3.29 32.91 4.77
N ASN A 245 3.00 32.14 3.73
CA ASN A 245 1.66 31.99 3.17
C ASN A 245 0.64 31.42 4.16
N TYR A 246 1.09 30.63 5.12
CA TYR A 246 0.22 30.13 6.18
C TYR A 246 -0.12 31.21 7.19
N LEU A 247 0.88 31.99 7.61
CA LEU A 247 0.68 33.11 8.55
C LEU A 247 -0.17 34.23 7.96
N ASP A 248 -0.05 34.48 6.66
CA ASP A 248 -0.87 35.49 5.95
C ASP A 248 -2.37 35.13 5.87
N LYS A 249 -2.73 33.87 6.15
CA LYS A 249 -4.14 33.41 6.18
C LYS A 249 -4.78 33.48 7.57
N LEU A 250 -4.04 33.88 8.61
CA LEU A 250 -4.52 34.03 9.97
C LEU A 250 -5.11 35.43 10.22
#